data_4cc225b2171a6aedb8a77df6dab2772d
#
_entry.id   4cc225b2171a6aedb8a77df6dab2772d
#
_cell.length_a   1.000
_cell.length_b   1.000
_cell.length_c   1.000
_cell.angle_alpha   90.00
_cell.angle_beta   90.00
_cell.angle_gamma   90.00
#
_symmetry.space_group_name_H-M   'P 1'
#
loop_
_entity.id
_entity.type
_entity.pdbx_description
1 polymer ?
#
loop_
_entity_poly.entity_id
_entity_poly.type
_entity_poly.pdbx_seq_one_letter_code
_entity_poly.pdbx_strand_id
1 'polypeptide(L)'
;MRAGDLLDGWRYILADATLRPLFFNTAVFNGLVMATEPLLAVLMLGRLGFAPWQYGLAFAVPSIGGLLGSRLARPLVTRFGQYRVLVVAGALRALWPVGLAFLRPGTGGLLLVMGAELGLILCCGVFNPVQATYRLERTVTGRVTRTLSAWAVTTKAGTALLTAAWGVLGALIGPRTAIGLAGVLLLATPLLLPRRAAAALPEPEPEPAPSPA
;
A
#
# COMPACT_ATOMS: atom_id res chain seq x y z
N MET A 1 4.29 -11.79 23.48
CA MET A 1 5.32 -11.06 22.68
C MET A 1 6.03 -10.11 23.62
N ARG A 2 7.34 -10.21 23.73
CA ARG A 2 8.15 -9.28 24.51
C ARG A 2 8.52 -8.08 23.66
N ALA A 3 8.63 -6.88 24.25
CA ALA A 3 9.04 -5.66 23.54
C ALA A 3 10.37 -5.83 22.77
N GLY A 4 11.26 -6.65 23.26
CA GLY A 4 12.53 -7.02 22.61
C GLY A 4 12.32 -7.71 21.24
N ASP A 5 11.28 -8.55 21.09
CA ASP A 5 11.00 -9.25 19.82
C ASP A 5 10.58 -8.28 18.69
N LEU A 6 9.90 -7.18 19.04
CA LEU A 6 9.52 -6.13 18.10
C LEU A 6 10.73 -5.30 17.67
N LEU A 7 11.60 -4.96 18.63
CA LEU A 7 12.83 -4.22 18.35
C LEU A 7 13.77 -4.99 17.43
N ASP A 8 13.90 -6.30 17.64
CA ASP A 8 14.68 -7.18 16.77
C ASP A 8 14.09 -7.23 15.34
N GLY A 9 12.76 -7.29 15.23
CA GLY A 9 12.07 -7.24 13.94
C GLY A 9 12.32 -5.93 13.18
N TRP A 10 12.27 -4.79 13.88
CA TRP A 10 12.58 -3.48 13.30
C TRP A 10 14.03 -3.36 12.87
N ARG A 11 14.97 -3.77 13.73
CA ARG A 11 16.41 -3.78 13.38
C ARG A 11 16.67 -4.57 12.11
N TYR A 12 16.03 -5.74 11.98
CA TYR A 12 16.17 -6.56 10.79
C TYR A 12 15.61 -5.87 9.54
N ILE A 13 14.40 -5.29 9.60
CA ILE A 13 13.78 -4.57 8.47
C ILE A 13 14.62 -3.36 8.05
N LEU A 14 15.11 -2.59 9.02
CA LEU A 14 15.86 -1.36 8.74
C LEU A 14 17.29 -1.63 8.26
N ALA A 15 17.87 -2.76 8.61
CA ALA A 15 19.19 -3.18 8.14
C ALA A 15 19.18 -3.69 6.70
N ASP A 16 18.03 -4.24 6.24
CA ASP A 16 17.92 -4.79 4.88
C ASP A 16 17.64 -3.68 3.87
N ALA A 17 18.52 -3.55 2.87
CA ALA A 17 18.42 -2.51 1.83
C ALA A 17 17.17 -2.63 0.94
N THR A 18 16.53 -3.79 0.90
CA THR A 18 15.34 -4.06 0.10
C THR A 18 14.05 -3.98 0.93
N LEU A 19 14.07 -4.57 2.12
CA LEU A 19 12.89 -4.57 3.01
C LEU A 19 12.59 -3.17 3.55
N ARG A 20 13.62 -2.39 3.87
CA ARG A 20 13.46 -1.02 4.40
C ARG A 20 12.63 -0.11 3.48
N PRO A 21 12.98 0.10 2.19
CA PRO A 21 12.19 0.97 1.32
C PRO A 21 10.78 0.42 1.08
N LEU A 22 10.61 -0.89 0.96
CA LEU A 22 9.31 -1.53 0.79
C LEU A 22 8.42 -1.35 2.04
N PHE A 23 9.02 -1.41 3.22
CA PHE A 23 8.36 -1.17 4.49
C PHE A 23 7.80 0.26 4.59
N PHE A 24 8.65 1.27 4.31
CA PHE A 24 8.22 2.67 4.32
C PHE A 24 7.19 2.95 3.23
N ASN A 25 7.37 2.42 2.02
CA ASN A 25 6.38 2.53 0.94
C ASN A 25 5.01 2.01 1.40
N THR A 26 4.97 0.82 2.01
CA THR A 26 3.71 0.21 2.45
C THR A 26 3.08 0.99 3.61
N ALA A 27 3.87 1.39 4.60
CA ALA A 27 3.38 2.11 5.78
C ALA A 27 2.81 3.48 5.39
N VAL A 28 3.54 4.26 4.59
CA VAL A 28 3.12 5.59 4.14
C VAL A 28 1.92 5.49 3.21
N PHE A 29 1.97 4.58 2.21
CA PHE A 29 0.87 4.39 1.27
C PHE A 29 -0.43 4.00 1.98
N ASN A 30 -0.42 2.95 2.79
CA ASN A 30 -1.62 2.51 3.50
C ASN A 30 -2.13 3.56 4.48
N GLY A 31 -1.22 4.24 5.18
CA GLY A 31 -1.59 5.29 6.11
C GLY A 31 -2.29 6.47 5.43
N LEU A 32 -1.78 6.93 4.28
CA LEU A 32 -2.37 8.03 3.52
C LEU A 32 -3.71 7.63 2.88
N VAL A 33 -3.81 6.43 2.30
CA VAL A 33 -5.09 5.94 1.74
C VAL A 33 -6.15 5.86 2.84
N MET A 34 -5.85 5.21 3.96
CA MET A 34 -6.79 5.09 5.08
C MET A 34 -7.13 6.44 5.71
N ALA A 35 -6.23 7.41 5.67
CA ALA A 35 -6.48 8.77 6.16
C ALA A 35 -7.45 9.56 5.26
N THR A 36 -7.55 9.24 3.97
CA THR A 36 -8.48 9.90 3.05
C THR A 36 -9.91 9.38 3.15
N GLU A 37 -10.12 8.13 3.60
CA GLU A 37 -11.45 7.50 3.68
C GLU A 37 -12.49 8.31 4.46
N PRO A 38 -12.23 8.70 5.74
CA PRO A 38 -13.20 9.50 6.49
C PRO A 38 -13.42 10.88 5.87
N LEU A 39 -12.38 11.48 5.26
CA LEU A 39 -12.53 12.77 4.58
C LEU A 39 -13.36 12.66 3.30
N LEU A 40 -13.26 11.54 2.59
CA LEU A 40 -14.07 11.26 1.42
C LEU A 40 -15.56 11.10 1.81
N ALA A 41 -15.83 10.44 2.93
CA ALA A 41 -17.20 10.35 3.47
C ALA A 41 -17.77 11.74 3.79
N VAL A 42 -17.00 12.58 4.50
CA VAL A 42 -17.40 13.96 4.82
C VAL A 42 -17.60 14.79 3.54
N LEU A 43 -16.75 14.64 2.56
CA LEU A 43 -16.85 15.37 1.29
C LEU A 43 -18.08 14.91 0.49
N MET A 44 -18.27 13.62 0.31
CA MET A 44 -19.39 13.07 -0.50
C MET A 44 -20.74 13.32 0.15
N LEU A 45 -20.92 12.89 1.39
CA LEU A 45 -22.20 12.95 2.08
C LEU A 45 -22.51 14.37 2.60
N GLY A 46 -21.51 15.03 3.19
CA GLY A 46 -21.71 16.32 3.84
C GLY A 46 -21.68 17.52 2.89
N ARG A 47 -20.74 17.56 1.93
CA ARG A 47 -20.55 18.75 1.07
C ARG A 47 -21.12 18.63 -0.34
N LEU A 48 -21.07 17.43 -0.91
CA LEU A 48 -21.50 17.20 -2.29
C LEU A 48 -22.94 16.64 -2.38
N GLY A 49 -23.56 16.31 -1.24
CA GLY A 49 -24.96 15.89 -1.17
C GLY A 49 -25.22 14.52 -1.81
N PHE A 50 -24.22 13.63 -1.87
CA PHE A 50 -24.45 12.26 -2.31
C PHE A 50 -25.34 11.52 -1.30
N ALA A 51 -26.26 10.72 -1.81
CA ALA A 51 -27.06 9.85 -0.98
C ALA A 51 -26.19 8.71 -0.36
N PRO A 52 -26.54 8.19 0.83
CA PRO A 52 -25.78 7.12 1.47
C PRO A 52 -25.59 5.88 0.60
N TRP A 53 -26.59 5.52 -0.21
CA TRP A 53 -26.47 4.38 -1.13
C TRP A 53 -25.45 4.62 -2.26
N GLN A 54 -25.29 5.87 -2.73
CA GLN A 54 -24.27 6.24 -3.73
C GLN A 54 -22.87 6.10 -3.14
N TYR A 55 -22.69 6.53 -1.88
CA TYR A 55 -21.47 6.29 -1.14
C TYR A 55 -21.18 4.79 -1.00
N GLY A 56 -22.17 3.99 -0.64
CA GLY A 56 -22.04 2.53 -0.60
C GLY A 56 -21.62 1.93 -1.93
N LEU A 57 -22.20 2.36 -3.06
CA LEU A 57 -21.82 1.92 -4.40
C LEU A 57 -20.40 2.33 -4.78
N ALA A 58 -19.94 3.51 -4.35
CA ALA A 58 -18.60 4.02 -4.62
C ALA A 58 -17.50 3.07 -4.11
N PHE A 59 -17.80 2.23 -3.12
CA PHE A 59 -16.86 1.24 -2.56
C PHE A 59 -17.25 -0.22 -2.89
N ALA A 60 -18.54 -0.52 -2.98
CA ALA A 60 -18.99 -1.89 -3.27
C ALA A 60 -18.57 -2.34 -4.67
N VAL A 61 -18.77 -1.51 -5.70
CA VAL A 61 -18.41 -1.86 -7.08
C VAL A 61 -16.89 -2.01 -7.26
N PRO A 62 -16.05 -1.07 -6.77
CA PRO A 62 -14.60 -1.21 -6.86
C PRO A 62 -14.01 -2.42 -6.13
N SER A 63 -14.68 -2.96 -5.12
CA SER A 63 -14.20 -4.15 -4.40
C SER A 63 -13.96 -5.37 -5.31
N ILE A 64 -14.70 -5.47 -6.42
CA ILE A 64 -14.48 -6.47 -7.48
C ILE A 64 -13.05 -6.36 -8.04
N GLY A 65 -12.50 -5.15 -8.10
CA GLY A 65 -11.12 -4.90 -8.53
C GLY A 65 -10.09 -5.66 -7.68
N GLY A 66 -10.30 -5.78 -6.39
CA GLY A 66 -9.41 -6.53 -5.50
C GLY A 66 -9.38 -8.03 -5.84
N LEU A 67 -10.53 -8.61 -6.14
CA LEU A 67 -10.65 -10.00 -6.56
C LEU A 67 -9.98 -10.22 -7.92
N LEU A 68 -10.23 -9.35 -8.89
CA LEU A 68 -9.59 -9.40 -10.21
C LEU A 68 -8.07 -9.21 -10.10
N GLY A 69 -7.63 -8.23 -9.34
CA GLY A 69 -6.20 -7.93 -9.11
C GLY A 69 -5.46 -9.12 -8.48
N SER A 70 -6.03 -9.75 -7.47
CA SER A 70 -5.42 -10.92 -6.83
C SER A 70 -5.30 -12.12 -7.77
N ARG A 71 -6.28 -12.33 -8.64
CA ARG A 71 -6.23 -13.38 -9.68
C ARG A 71 -5.20 -13.08 -10.76
N LEU A 72 -5.03 -11.80 -11.11
CA LEU A 72 -4.06 -11.36 -12.11
C LEU A 72 -2.62 -11.37 -11.59
N ALA A 73 -2.39 -11.35 -10.28
CA ALA A 73 -1.07 -11.27 -9.69
C ALA A 73 -0.16 -12.41 -10.15
N ARG A 74 -0.62 -13.66 -10.09
CA ARG A 74 0.17 -14.85 -10.48
C ARG A 74 0.56 -14.84 -11.97
N PRO A 75 -0.37 -14.71 -12.96
CA PRO A 75 -0.01 -14.68 -14.37
C PRO A 75 0.87 -13.48 -14.74
N LEU A 76 0.72 -12.33 -14.07
CA LEU A 76 1.60 -11.20 -14.29
C LEU A 76 3.03 -11.48 -13.80
N VAL A 77 3.17 -12.11 -12.63
CA VAL A 77 4.48 -12.48 -12.09
C VAL A 77 5.18 -13.52 -12.97
N THR A 78 4.47 -14.54 -13.47
CA THR A 78 5.04 -15.55 -14.37
C THR A 78 5.49 -14.97 -15.70
N ARG A 79 4.79 -13.96 -16.21
CA ARG A 79 5.10 -13.34 -17.52
C ARG A 79 6.16 -12.25 -17.44
N PHE A 80 6.15 -11.41 -16.43
CA PHE A 80 6.97 -10.19 -16.35
C PHE A 80 8.03 -10.20 -15.24
N GLY A 81 7.96 -11.19 -14.35
CA GLY A 81 8.81 -11.31 -13.17
C GLY A 81 8.30 -10.50 -11.98
N GLN A 82 8.57 -11.01 -10.79
CA GLN A 82 8.07 -10.50 -9.51
C GLN A 82 8.46 -9.02 -9.26
N TYR A 83 9.72 -8.67 -9.51
CA TYR A 83 10.22 -7.31 -9.29
C TYR A 83 9.50 -6.27 -10.17
N ARG A 84 9.35 -6.56 -11.47
CA ARG A 84 8.66 -5.63 -12.39
C ARG A 84 7.21 -5.44 -12.01
N VAL A 85 6.50 -6.52 -11.69
CA VAL A 85 5.09 -6.45 -11.26
C VAL A 85 4.97 -5.63 -9.97
N LEU A 86 5.87 -5.85 -9.00
CA LEU A 86 5.90 -5.09 -7.75
C LEU A 86 6.05 -3.58 -7.99
N VAL A 87 7.02 -3.18 -8.81
CA VAL A 87 7.31 -1.77 -9.09
C VAL A 87 6.17 -1.12 -9.89
N VAL A 88 5.71 -1.79 -10.97
CA VAL A 88 4.65 -1.23 -11.83
C VAL A 88 3.32 -1.13 -11.09
N ALA A 89 2.88 -2.19 -10.40
CA ALA A 89 1.65 -2.14 -9.61
C ALA A 89 1.75 -1.14 -8.45
N GLY A 90 2.93 -1.05 -7.81
CA GLY A 90 3.21 -0.08 -6.75
C GLY A 90 3.19 1.38 -7.23
N ALA A 91 3.62 1.64 -8.46
CA ALA A 91 3.54 2.96 -9.07
C ALA A 91 2.12 3.29 -9.53
N LEU A 92 1.46 2.36 -10.22
CA LEU A 92 0.11 2.57 -10.74
C LEU A 92 -0.92 2.84 -9.64
N ARG A 93 -0.85 2.13 -8.50
CA ARG A 93 -1.79 2.38 -7.39
C ARG A 93 -1.70 3.79 -6.84
N ALA A 94 -0.55 4.46 -6.95
CA ALA A 94 -0.34 5.81 -6.44
C ALA A 94 -1.01 6.90 -7.30
N LEU A 95 -1.36 6.61 -8.55
CA LEU A 95 -1.97 7.57 -9.48
C LEU A 95 -3.45 7.82 -9.18
N TRP A 96 -4.19 6.80 -8.80
CA TRP A 96 -5.65 6.83 -8.71
C TRP A 96 -6.20 7.80 -7.65
N PRO A 97 -5.64 7.89 -6.43
CA PRO A 97 -6.17 8.76 -5.39
C PRO A 97 -6.15 10.25 -5.75
N VAL A 98 -5.28 10.68 -6.66
CA VAL A 98 -5.25 12.08 -7.13
C VAL A 98 -6.57 12.48 -7.78
N GLY A 99 -7.24 11.56 -8.47
CA GLY A 99 -8.54 11.78 -9.08
C GLY A 99 -9.62 12.21 -8.09
N LEU A 100 -9.53 11.77 -6.84
CA LEU A 100 -10.53 12.08 -5.79
C LEU A 100 -10.55 13.58 -5.43
N ALA A 101 -9.47 14.33 -5.65
CA ALA A 101 -9.44 15.77 -5.44
C ALA A 101 -10.38 16.54 -6.40
N PHE A 102 -10.64 15.96 -7.58
CA PHE A 102 -11.49 16.56 -8.63
C PHE A 102 -12.96 16.16 -8.52
N LEU A 103 -13.35 15.55 -7.42
CA LEU A 103 -14.70 15.07 -7.18
C LEU A 103 -15.73 16.22 -7.25
N ARG A 104 -16.79 16.00 -8.03
CA ARG A 104 -17.89 16.95 -8.23
C ARG A 104 -19.22 16.29 -7.87
N PRO A 105 -20.27 17.07 -7.56
CA PRO A 105 -21.60 16.51 -7.34
C PRO A 105 -22.16 15.88 -8.62
N GLY A 106 -23.11 14.96 -8.45
CA GLY A 106 -23.81 14.31 -9.56
C GLY A 106 -23.17 13.04 -10.07
N THR A 107 -23.76 12.44 -11.12
CA THR A 107 -23.39 11.13 -11.67
C THR A 107 -21.94 11.05 -12.14
N GLY A 108 -21.42 12.15 -12.73
CA GLY A 108 -20.02 12.20 -13.17
C GLY A 108 -19.02 12.07 -12.02
N GLY A 109 -19.32 12.68 -10.88
CA GLY A 109 -18.52 12.55 -9.66
C GLY A 109 -18.57 11.13 -9.09
N LEU A 110 -19.76 10.51 -9.07
CA LEU A 110 -19.90 9.12 -8.63
C LEU A 110 -19.06 8.17 -9.49
N LEU A 111 -19.13 8.31 -10.82
CA LEU A 111 -18.33 7.51 -11.75
C LEU A 111 -16.83 7.75 -11.58
N LEU A 112 -16.42 8.98 -11.28
CA LEU A 112 -15.01 9.32 -11.00
C LEU A 112 -14.51 8.59 -9.75
N VAL A 113 -15.28 8.61 -8.65
CA VAL A 113 -14.90 7.88 -7.42
C VAL A 113 -14.84 6.39 -7.70
N MET A 114 -15.87 5.82 -8.32
CA MET A 114 -15.92 4.39 -8.64
C MET A 114 -14.73 3.97 -9.51
N GLY A 115 -14.36 4.77 -10.52
CA GLY A 115 -13.23 4.49 -11.39
C GLY A 115 -11.88 4.60 -10.66
N ALA A 116 -11.71 5.65 -9.85
CA ALA A 116 -10.49 5.85 -9.07
C ALA A 116 -10.30 4.73 -8.03
N GLU A 117 -11.35 4.39 -7.29
CA GLU A 117 -11.31 3.31 -6.31
C GLU A 117 -11.11 1.94 -6.98
N LEU A 118 -11.78 1.68 -8.11
CA LEU A 118 -11.58 0.44 -8.86
C LEU A 118 -10.12 0.27 -9.30
N GLY A 119 -9.53 1.31 -9.88
CA GLY A 119 -8.14 1.30 -10.30
C GLY A 119 -7.18 1.12 -9.12
N LEU A 120 -7.42 1.84 -8.02
CA LEU A 120 -6.65 1.71 -6.79
C LEU A 120 -6.71 0.29 -6.22
N ILE A 121 -7.92 -0.23 -6.02
CA ILE A 121 -8.16 -1.54 -5.40
C ILE A 121 -7.64 -2.67 -6.29
N LEU A 122 -7.79 -2.56 -7.63
CA LEU A 122 -7.23 -3.51 -8.58
C LEU A 122 -5.70 -3.56 -8.50
N CYS A 123 -5.05 -2.39 -8.52
CA CYS A 123 -3.59 -2.32 -8.41
C CYS A 123 -3.10 -2.83 -7.04
N CYS A 124 -3.80 -2.52 -5.95
CA CYS A 124 -3.52 -3.07 -4.63
C CYS A 124 -3.71 -4.59 -4.58
N GLY A 125 -4.75 -5.11 -5.27
CA GLY A 125 -5.00 -6.55 -5.40
C GLY A 125 -3.85 -7.30 -6.09
N VAL A 126 -3.18 -6.67 -7.05
CA VAL A 126 -1.96 -7.21 -7.66
C VAL A 126 -0.76 -7.04 -6.73
N PHE A 127 -0.57 -5.85 -6.18
CA PHE A 127 0.61 -5.48 -5.41
C PHE A 127 0.75 -6.28 -4.10
N ASN A 128 -0.34 -6.39 -3.33
CA ASN A 128 -0.29 -6.95 -1.97
C ASN A 128 0.20 -8.41 -1.91
N PRO A 129 -0.31 -9.37 -2.72
CA PRO A 129 0.20 -10.74 -2.69
C PRO A 129 1.64 -10.81 -3.19
N VAL A 130 2.01 -10.05 -4.22
CA VAL A 130 3.38 -10.03 -4.76
C VAL A 130 4.36 -9.49 -3.72
N GLN A 131 4.00 -8.42 -3.03
CA GLN A 131 4.78 -7.84 -1.93
C GLN A 131 4.91 -8.80 -0.75
N ALA A 132 3.83 -9.50 -0.38
CA ALA A 132 3.86 -10.46 0.72
C ALA A 132 4.82 -11.62 0.44
N THR A 133 4.76 -12.19 -0.76
CA THR A 133 5.67 -13.26 -1.20
C THR A 133 7.11 -12.74 -1.24
N TYR A 134 7.36 -11.60 -1.86
CA TYR A 134 8.67 -10.97 -1.96
C TYR A 134 9.32 -10.72 -0.59
N ARG A 135 8.54 -10.28 0.38
CA ARG A 135 8.99 -10.08 1.77
C ARG A 135 9.34 -11.41 2.45
N LEU A 136 8.51 -12.45 2.26
CA LEU A 136 8.74 -13.76 2.86
C LEU A 136 10.01 -14.43 2.33
N GLU A 137 10.23 -14.38 1.03
CA GLU A 137 11.41 -14.94 0.37
C GLU A 137 12.73 -14.31 0.85
N ARG A 138 12.66 -13.04 1.31
CA ARG A 138 13.82 -12.30 1.82
C ARG A 138 13.96 -12.33 3.34
N THR A 139 13.06 -12.97 4.04
CA THR A 139 13.13 -13.05 5.50
C THR A 139 13.61 -14.43 5.93
N VAL A 140 14.70 -14.48 6.69
CA VAL A 140 15.24 -15.74 7.26
C VAL A 140 14.17 -16.43 8.10
N THR A 141 14.01 -17.76 7.91
CA THR A 141 12.91 -18.56 8.49
C THR A 141 12.74 -18.35 10.01
N GLY A 142 13.82 -18.26 10.77
CA GLY A 142 13.77 -18.05 12.23
C GLY A 142 13.34 -16.63 12.68
N ARG A 143 13.21 -15.66 11.76
CA ARG A 143 12.85 -14.26 12.07
C ARG A 143 11.52 -13.81 11.46
N VAL A 144 10.84 -14.67 10.70
CA VAL A 144 9.60 -14.33 9.99
C VAL A 144 8.54 -13.75 10.93
N THR A 145 8.23 -14.43 12.04
CA THR A 145 7.20 -13.98 12.98
C THR A 145 7.51 -12.60 13.56
N ARG A 146 8.75 -12.34 13.97
CA ARG A 146 9.18 -11.04 14.55
C ARG A 146 9.10 -9.93 13.50
N THR A 147 9.55 -10.19 12.27
CA THR A 147 9.47 -9.24 11.15
C THR A 147 8.03 -8.91 10.78
N LEU A 148 7.16 -9.92 10.67
CA LEU A 148 5.73 -9.73 10.36
C LEU A 148 5.02 -8.93 11.45
N SER A 149 5.33 -9.20 12.71
CA SER A 149 4.73 -8.49 13.85
C SER A 149 5.17 -7.03 13.90
N ALA A 150 6.48 -6.75 13.75
CA ALA A 150 7.00 -5.39 13.67
C ALA A 150 6.36 -4.62 12.51
N TRP A 151 6.22 -5.28 11.34
CA TRP A 151 5.54 -4.71 10.17
C TRP A 151 4.08 -4.37 10.46
N ALA A 152 3.32 -5.30 11.02
CA ALA A 152 1.90 -5.12 11.31
C ALA A 152 1.67 -4.01 12.34
N VAL A 153 2.43 -3.99 13.43
CA VAL A 153 2.31 -2.97 14.49
C VAL A 153 2.59 -1.58 13.93
N THR A 154 3.69 -1.43 13.18
CA THR A 154 4.04 -0.12 12.61
C THR A 154 3.04 0.35 11.58
N THR A 155 2.56 -0.55 10.70
CA THR A 155 1.54 -0.18 9.72
C THR A 155 0.25 0.26 10.40
N LYS A 156 -0.21 -0.46 11.42
CA LYS A 156 -1.43 -0.11 12.17
C LYS A 156 -1.28 1.20 12.95
N ALA A 157 -0.17 1.36 13.67
CA ALA A 157 0.10 2.59 14.41
C ALA A 157 0.27 3.80 13.46
N GLY A 158 1.01 3.63 12.37
CA GLY A 158 1.18 4.66 11.35
C GLY A 158 -0.14 5.05 10.69
N THR A 159 -1.00 4.07 10.39
CA THR A 159 -2.35 4.33 9.87
C THR A 159 -3.16 5.16 10.86
N ALA A 160 -3.20 4.78 12.14
CA ALA A 160 -3.97 5.50 13.16
C ALA A 160 -3.46 6.96 13.32
N LEU A 161 -2.15 7.15 13.40
CA LEU A 161 -1.54 8.49 13.51
C LEU A 161 -1.82 9.35 12.27
N LEU A 162 -1.67 8.82 11.07
CA LEU A 162 -1.94 9.55 9.83
C LEU A 162 -3.44 9.86 9.68
N THR A 163 -4.31 8.94 10.04
CA THR A 163 -5.77 9.19 10.01
C THR A 163 -6.14 10.31 10.98
N ALA A 164 -5.61 10.31 12.20
CA ALA A 164 -5.83 11.39 13.15
C ALA A 164 -5.28 12.73 12.65
N ALA A 165 -4.03 12.76 12.16
CA ALA A 165 -3.40 13.97 11.63
C ALA A 165 -4.16 14.53 10.43
N TRP A 166 -4.60 13.67 9.48
CA TRP A 166 -5.39 14.08 8.33
C TRP A 166 -6.81 14.51 8.70
N GLY A 167 -7.40 13.93 9.73
CA GLY A 167 -8.67 14.39 10.29
C GLY A 167 -8.58 15.84 10.78
N VAL A 168 -7.55 16.18 11.55
CA VAL A 168 -7.25 17.55 12.00
C VAL A 168 -6.96 18.46 10.80
N LEU A 169 -6.12 18.02 9.87
CA LEU A 169 -5.79 18.79 8.67
C LEU A 169 -7.05 19.08 7.84
N GLY A 170 -7.91 18.08 7.63
CA GLY A 170 -9.17 18.23 6.92
C GLY A 170 -10.14 19.18 7.58
N ALA A 171 -10.13 19.29 8.93
CA ALA A 171 -10.91 20.28 9.66
C ALA A 171 -10.36 21.70 9.44
N LEU A 172 -9.06 21.88 9.34
CA LEU A 172 -8.40 23.19 9.18
C LEU A 172 -8.48 23.72 7.74
N ILE A 173 -8.10 22.91 6.74
CA ILE A 173 -7.98 23.34 5.33
C ILE A 173 -9.11 22.83 4.43
N GLY A 174 -10.03 22.05 4.99
CA GLY A 174 -11.13 21.42 4.29
C GLY A 174 -10.82 20.05 3.70
N PRO A 175 -11.80 19.15 3.62
CA PRO A 175 -11.60 17.75 3.22
C PRO A 175 -11.07 17.61 1.79
N ARG A 176 -11.53 18.43 0.85
CA ARG A 176 -11.07 18.38 -0.55
C ARG A 176 -9.58 18.67 -0.68
N THR A 177 -9.10 19.72 -0.02
CA THR A 177 -7.68 20.12 -0.05
C THR A 177 -6.81 19.07 0.61
N ALA A 178 -7.27 18.50 1.75
CA ALA A 178 -6.56 17.45 2.46
C ALA A 178 -6.48 16.15 1.65
N ILE A 179 -7.56 15.76 0.92
CA ILE A 179 -7.55 14.63 -0.02
C ILE A 179 -6.56 14.89 -1.16
N GLY A 180 -6.58 16.10 -1.74
CA GLY A 180 -5.64 16.49 -2.80
C GLY A 180 -4.19 16.41 -2.35
N LEU A 181 -3.87 16.91 -1.15
CA LEU A 181 -2.54 16.84 -0.56
C LEU A 181 -2.09 15.38 -0.35
N ALA A 182 -2.98 14.53 0.20
CA ALA A 182 -2.70 13.10 0.33
C ALA A 182 -2.42 12.44 -1.03
N GLY A 183 -3.21 12.78 -2.07
CA GLY A 183 -3.01 12.31 -3.43
C GLY A 183 -1.63 12.69 -3.99
N VAL A 184 -1.21 13.94 -3.80
CA VAL A 184 0.14 14.40 -4.22
C VAL A 184 1.24 13.66 -3.46
N LEU A 185 1.10 13.47 -2.15
CA LEU A 185 2.06 12.70 -1.36
C LEU A 185 2.09 11.23 -1.77
N LEU A 186 0.96 10.64 -2.13
CA LEU A 186 0.89 9.29 -2.65
C LEU A 186 1.67 9.13 -3.96
N LEU A 187 1.69 10.14 -4.84
CA LEU A 187 2.53 10.14 -6.05
C LEU A 187 4.04 10.07 -5.76
N ALA A 188 4.47 10.48 -4.58
CA ALA A 188 5.87 10.34 -4.18
C ALA A 188 6.21 8.93 -3.65
N THR A 189 5.22 8.12 -3.28
CA THR A 189 5.47 6.79 -2.70
C THR A 189 6.18 5.79 -3.62
N PRO A 190 6.06 5.83 -4.96
CA PRO A 190 6.88 4.99 -5.84
C PRO A 190 8.38 5.20 -5.69
N LEU A 191 8.83 6.38 -5.25
CA LEU A 191 10.25 6.66 -4.97
C LEU A 191 10.80 5.81 -3.82
N LEU A 192 9.91 5.32 -2.95
CA LEU A 192 10.22 4.42 -1.84
C LEU A 192 10.20 2.94 -2.26
N LEU A 193 10.03 2.60 -3.54
CA LEU A 193 10.11 1.21 -4.00
C LEU A 193 11.57 0.76 -4.11
N PRO A 194 11.88 -0.53 -3.87
CA PRO A 194 13.24 -1.03 -3.93
C PRO A 194 13.82 -0.86 -5.34
N ARG A 195 15.09 -0.44 -5.42
CA ARG A 195 15.82 -0.29 -6.68
C ARG A 195 16.32 -1.65 -7.15
N ARG A 196 16.47 -1.82 -8.47
CA ARG A 196 16.86 -3.09 -9.11
C ARG A 196 18.18 -3.66 -8.57
N ALA A 197 19.15 -2.81 -8.26
CA ALA A 197 20.45 -3.22 -7.71
C ALA A 197 20.34 -3.87 -6.32
N ALA A 198 19.39 -3.42 -5.49
CA ALA A 198 19.13 -4.00 -4.17
C ALA A 198 18.21 -5.24 -4.24
N ALA A 199 17.59 -5.50 -5.39
CA ALA A 199 16.64 -6.59 -5.58
C ALA A 199 17.29 -7.92 -6.00
N ALA A 200 18.57 -7.93 -6.36
CA ALA A 200 19.30 -9.16 -6.63
C ALA A 200 19.36 -10.01 -5.34
N LEU A 201 18.98 -11.29 -5.44
CA LEU A 201 19.18 -12.23 -4.34
C LEU A 201 20.69 -12.36 -4.07
N PRO A 202 21.13 -12.47 -2.82
CA PRO A 202 22.48 -12.91 -2.52
C PRO A 202 22.72 -14.24 -3.24
N GLU A 203 23.86 -14.40 -3.90
CA GLU A 203 24.24 -15.71 -4.43
C GLU A 203 24.21 -16.72 -3.29
N PRO A 204 23.64 -17.93 -3.50
CA PRO A 204 23.70 -18.97 -2.47
C PRO A 204 25.18 -19.22 -2.11
N GLU A 205 25.47 -19.16 -0.83
CA GLU A 205 26.79 -19.48 -0.32
C GLU A 205 27.17 -20.88 -0.87
N PRO A 206 28.38 -21.03 -1.49
CA PRO A 206 28.79 -22.31 -2.02
C PRO A 206 28.72 -23.36 -0.91
N GLU A 207 28.01 -24.44 -1.20
CA GLU A 207 27.86 -25.57 -0.28
C GLU A 207 29.26 -26.05 0.17
N PRO A 208 29.54 -26.15 1.47
CA PRO A 208 30.85 -26.55 1.93
C PRO A 208 31.18 -27.91 1.31
N ALA A 209 32.36 -27.98 0.65
CA ALA A 209 32.84 -29.18 0.01
C ALA A 209 32.76 -30.37 0.97
N PRO A 210 32.30 -31.55 0.51
CA PRO A 210 32.22 -32.73 1.37
C PRO A 210 33.58 -33.01 1.96
N SER A 211 33.60 -33.12 3.31
CA SER A 211 34.84 -33.46 4.05
C SER A 211 35.39 -34.80 3.52
N PRO A 212 36.65 -34.85 3.14
CA PRO A 212 37.26 -36.13 2.71
C PRO A 212 37.20 -37.11 3.88
N ALA A 213 36.66 -38.31 3.58
CA ALA A 213 36.56 -39.46 4.53
C ALA A 213 37.91 -40.07 4.82
#